data_973a3226a8a0ec7e9087f0b8fca8b4d3
#
_entry.id   973a3226a8a0ec7e9087f0b8fca8b4d3
#
_cell.length_a   1.000
_cell.length_b   1.000
_cell.length_c   1.000
_cell.angle_alpha   90.00
_cell.angle_beta   90.00
_cell.angle_gamma   90.00
#
_symmetry.space_group_name_H-M   'P 1'
#
loop_
_entity.id
_entity.type
_entity.pdbx_description
1 polymer ?
#
loop_
_entity_poly.entity_id
_entity_poly.type
_entity_poly.pdbx_seq_one_letter_code
_entity_poly.pdbx_strand_id
1 'polypeptide(L)'
;MQEKKLDENKDLLEYIAKNCEMGKSAIKQLFPVIQNETFKRLIESQYREYDEIYDLAAKALKARGKDVAGVNPAAKFSSYMMIRMNAGKAASDEEMAKLMFKGSSTGIAEITKHLNHLPAAQQETRDLAGRLLAFEQRNIEELKPYL
;
A
#
# COMPACT_ATOMS: atom_id res chain seq x y z
N MET A 1 2.17 21.01 -22.30
CA MET A 1 1.33 21.12 -21.10
C MET A 1 0.41 19.93 -20.91
N GLN A 2 -0.34 19.51 -21.92
CA GLN A 2 -1.20 18.33 -21.82
C GLN A 2 -0.42 17.02 -21.65
N GLU A 3 0.68 16.84 -22.35
CA GLU A 3 1.54 15.65 -22.21
C GLU A 3 2.08 15.51 -20.80
N LYS A 4 2.58 16.59 -20.20
CA LYS A 4 3.09 16.59 -18.84
C LYS A 4 2.00 16.20 -17.84
N LYS A 5 0.80 16.75 -18.00
CA LYS A 5 -0.37 16.43 -17.18
C LYS A 5 -0.74 14.96 -17.28
N LEU A 6 -0.74 14.39 -18.50
CA LEU A 6 -1.05 12.99 -18.75
C LEU A 6 0.01 12.07 -18.15
N ASP A 7 1.30 12.41 -18.31
CA ASP A 7 2.40 11.63 -17.77
C ASP A 7 2.41 11.65 -16.25
N GLU A 8 2.25 12.81 -15.63
CA GLU A 8 2.19 12.93 -14.19
C GLU A 8 0.98 12.21 -13.61
N ASN A 9 -0.16 12.26 -14.29
CA ASN A 9 -1.36 11.55 -13.88
C ASN A 9 -1.15 10.04 -13.91
N LYS A 10 -0.56 9.53 -14.99
CA LYS A 10 -0.21 8.12 -15.13
C LYS A 10 0.76 7.68 -14.05
N ASP A 11 1.82 8.44 -13.83
CA ASP A 11 2.85 8.12 -12.84
C ASP A 11 2.26 8.04 -11.44
N LEU A 12 1.37 8.97 -11.10
CA LEU A 12 0.72 8.97 -9.80
C LEU A 12 -0.21 7.77 -9.63
N LEU A 13 -1.00 7.45 -10.67
CA LEU A 13 -1.88 6.27 -10.64
C LEU A 13 -1.09 4.97 -10.51
N GLU A 14 0.01 4.84 -11.23
CA GLU A 14 0.88 3.66 -11.15
C GLU A 14 1.46 3.50 -9.74
N TYR A 15 1.87 4.61 -9.14
CA TYR A 15 2.39 4.58 -7.77
C TYR A 15 1.29 4.17 -6.76
N ILE A 16 0.09 4.73 -6.89
CA ILE A 16 -1.03 4.37 -6.02
C ILE A 16 -1.31 2.86 -6.11
N ALA A 17 -1.40 2.34 -7.33
CA ALA A 17 -1.65 0.91 -7.56
C ALA A 17 -0.54 0.04 -6.95
N LYS A 18 0.70 0.44 -7.14
CA LYS A 18 1.87 -0.27 -6.62
C LYS A 18 1.87 -0.30 -5.09
N ASN A 19 1.62 0.84 -4.46
CA ASN A 19 1.56 0.92 -2.99
C ASN A 19 0.47 -0.01 -2.45
N CYS A 20 -0.71 0.02 -3.04
CA CYS A 20 -1.83 -0.82 -2.62
C CYS A 20 -1.53 -2.31 -2.83
N GLU A 21 -0.91 -2.67 -3.94
CA GLU A 21 -0.52 -4.06 -4.20
C GLU A 21 0.49 -4.57 -3.18
N MET A 22 1.43 -3.74 -2.79
CA MET A 22 2.38 -4.08 -1.72
C MET A 22 1.66 -4.31 -0.38
N GLY A 23 0.72 -3.44 -0.03
CA GLY A 23 -0.08 -3.59 1.19
C GLY A 23 -0.91 -4.86 1.18
N LYS A 24 -1.58 -5.13 0.07
CA LYS A 24 -2.37 -6.35 -0.11
C LYS A 24 -1.52 -7.61 0.00
N SER A 25 -0.37 -7.63 -0.65
CA SER A 25 0.56 -8.77 -0.61
C SER A 25 1.08 -9.03 0.79
N ALA A 26 1.43 -7.96 1.49
CA ALA A 26 1.88 -8.04 2.88
C ALA A 26 0.82 -8.70 3.75
N ILE A 27 -0.41 -8.23 3.65
CA ILE A 27 -1.52 -8.74 4.46
C ILE A 27 -1.81 -10.20 4.14
N LYS A 28 -1.81 -10.59 2.87
CA LYS A 28 -2.04 -11.98 2.47
C LYS A 28 -1.05 -12.94 3.12
N GLN A 29 0.18 -12.50 3.29
CA GLN A 29 1.23 -13.32 3.91
C GLN A 29 1.14 -13.35 5.43
N LEU A 30 0.78 -12.22 6.05
CA LEU A 30 0.72 -12.10 7.49
C LEU A 30 -0.57 -12.68 8.09
N PHE A 31 -1.67 -12.53 7.39
CA PHE A 31 -3.01 -12.85 7.90
C PHE A 31 -3.13 -14.27 8.47
N PRO A 32 -2.63 -15.34 7.79
CA PRO A 32 -2.78 -16.70 8.30
C PRO A 32 -2.09 -16.98 9.64
N VAL A 33 -1.09 -16.15 10.00
CA VAL A 33 -0.29 -16.39 11.22
C VAL A 33 -0.63 -15.43 12.36
N ILE A 34 -1.58 -14.53 12.17
CA ILE A 34 -2.05 -13.63 13.23
C ILE A 34 -2.82 -14.42 14.28
N GLN A 35 -2.49 -14.22 15.54
CA GLN A 35 -3.09 -14.91 16.67
C GLN A 35 -4.30 -14.15 17.25
N ASN A 36 -4.17 -12.84 17.41
CA ASN A 36 -5.18 -12.01 18.05
C ASN A 36 -6.34 -11.71 17.11
N GLU A 37 -7.56 -12.04 17.52
CA GLU A 37 -8.75 -11.86 16.68
C GLU A 37 -9.07 -10.39 16.38
N THR A 38 -8.82 -9.48 17.32
CA THR A 38 -9.03 -8.06 17.13
C THR A 38 -8.04 -7.50 16.09
N PHE A 39 -6.80 -7.94 16.19
CA PHE A 39 -5.76 -7.59 15.21
C PHE A 39 -6.09 -8.12 13.83
N LYS A 40 -6.56 -9.37 13.73
CA LYS A 40 -7.03 -9.96 12.47
C LYS A 40 -8.09 -9.10 11.80
N ARG A 41 -9.08 -8.65 12.56
CA ARG A 41 -10.17 -7.81 12.02
C ARG A 41 -9.65 -6.46 11.54
N LEU A 42 -8.70 -5.88 12.26
CA LEU A 42 -8.06 -4.65 11.84
C LEU A 42 -7.33 -4.84 10.51
N ILE A 43 -6.52 -5.87 10.40
CA ILE A 43 -5.73 -6.15 9.19
C ILE A 43 -6.65 -6.48 8.01
N GLU A 44 -7.74 -7.20 8.23
CA GLU A 44 -8.74 -7.47 7.20
C GLU A 44 -9.40 -6.17 6.71
N SER A 45 -9.71 -5.26 7.62
CA SER A 45 -10.24 -3.93 7.29
C SER A 45 -9.25 -3.13 6.44
N GLN A 46 -7.97 -3.16 6.78
CA GLN A 46 -6.92 -2.52 6.01
C GLN A 46 -6.80 -3.13 4.61
N TYR A 47 -6.91 -4.45 4.49
CA TYR A 47 -6.90 -5.12 3.19
C TYR A 47 -8.01 -4.60 2.28
N ARG A 48 -9.22 -4.48 2.80
CA ARG A 48 -10.38 -4.01 2.00
C ARG A 48 -10.17 -2.60 1.47
N GLU A 49 -9.58 -1.72 2.26
CA GLU A 49 -9.32 -0.35 1.80
C GLU A 49 -8.21 -0.32 0.74
N TYR A 50 -7.13 -1.08 0.93
CA TYR A 50 -6.10 -1.22 -0.10
C TYR A 50 -6.68 -1.74 -1.40
N ASP A 51 -7.55 -2.76 -1.31
CA ASP A 51 -8.17 -3.38 -2.48
C ASP A 51 -9.06 -2.39 -3.24
N GLU A 52 -9.86 -1.62 -2.53
CA GLU A 52 -10.74 -0.62 -3.11
C GLU A 52 -9.96 0.49 -3.81
N ILE A 53 -8.92 1.03 -3.17
CA ILE A 53 -8.07 2.06 -3.78
C ILE A 53 -7.34 1.49 -4.98
N TYR A 54 -6.84 0.26 -4.89
CA TYR A 54 -6.21 -0.43 -6.01
C TYR A 54 -7.13 -0.53 -7.21
N ASP A 55 -8.36 -0.97 -7.00
CA ASP A 55 -9.33 -1.12 -8.08
C ASP A 55 -9.63 0.20 -8.77
N LEU A 56 -9.76 1.29 -8.02
CA LEU A 56 -9.98 2.62 -8.57
C LEU A 56 -8.80 3.08 -9.42
N ALA A 57 -7.58 2.87 -8.93
CA ALA A 57 -6.38 3.23 -9.68
C ALA A 57 -6.22 2.37 -10.95
N ALA A 58 -6.47 1.07 -10.84
CA ALA A 58 -6.37 0.13 -11.95
C ALA A 58 -7.39 0.46 -13.04
N LYS A 59 -8.62 0.79 -12.66
CA LYS A 59 -9.67 1.21 -13.61
C LYS A 59 -9.27 2.48 -14.34
N ALA A 60 -8.72 3.46 -13.63
CA ALA A 60 -8.30 4.72 -14.23
C ALA A 60 -7.14 4.51 -15.22
N LEU A 61 -6.21 3.63 -14.89
CA LEU A 61 -5.11 3.26 -15.80
C LEU A 61 -5.62 2.52 -17.03
N LYS A 62 -6.51 1.56 -16.85
CA LYS A 62 -7.09 0.78 -17.95
C LYS A 62 -7.87 1.64 -18.90
N ALA A 63 -8.62 2.63 -18.40
CA ALA A 63 -9.36 3.59 -19.21
C ALA A 63 -8.44 4.40 -20.13
N ARG A 64 -7.15 4.49 -19.80
CA ARG A 64 -6.13 5.17 -20.62
C ARG A 64 -5.32 4.21 -21.48
N GLY A 65 -5.76 2.94 -21.60
CA GLY A 65 -5.05 1.92 -22.38
C GLY A 65 -3.76 1.44 -21.73
N LYS A 66 -3.62 1.59 -20.44
CA LYS A 66 -2.44 1.15 -19.69
C LYS A 66 -2.80 0.03 -18.72
N ASP A 67 -2.02 -1.03 -18.75
CA ASP A 67 -2.11 -2.07 -17.72
C ASP A 67 -1.30 -1.66 -16.49
N VAL A 68 -1.70 -2.16 -15.33
CA VAL A 68 -0.89 -2.03 -14.12
C VAL A 68 0.29 -2.96 -14.29
N ALA A 69 1.34 -2.44 -14.96
CA ALA A 69 2.43 -3.29 -15.40
C ALA A 69 3.59 -3.33 -14.41
N GLY A 70 4.12 -4.54 -14.28
CA GLY A 70 5.56 -4.73 -14.28
C GLY A 70 6.32 -4.44 -13.02
N VAL A 71 5.69 -4.23 -11.90
CA VAL A 71 6.43 -4.28 -10.63
C VAL A 71 5.82 -5.42 -9.82
N ASN A 72 6.67 -6.39 -9.49
CA ASN A 72 6.27 -7.43 -8.58
C ASN A 72 6.75 -7.09 -7.16
N PRO A 73 6.09 -6.16 -6.45
CA PRO A 73 6.48 -5.80 -5.09
C PRO A 73 6.28 -6.97 -4.13
N ALA A 74 5.41 -7.91 -4.49
CA ALA A 74 5.18 -9.13 -3.75
C ALA A 74 6.46 -9.96 -3.59
N ALA A 75 7.32 -10.00 -4.61
CA ALA A 75 8.57 -10.78 -4.56
C ALA A 75 9.53 -10.26 -3.48
N LYS A 76 9.71 -8.95 -3.40
CA LYS A 76 10.60 -8.33 -2.39
C LYS A 76 10.05 -8.52 -0.98
N PHE A 77 8.75 -8.34 -0.80
CA PHE A 77 8.12 -8.51 0.50
C PHE A 77 8.15 -9.97 0.93
N SER A 78 7.86 -10.91 0.01
CA SER A 78 7.93 -12.35 0.27
C SER A 78 9.31 -12.77 0.72
N SER A 79 10.37 -12.28 0.05
CA SER A 79 11.75 -12.58 0.43
C SER A 79 12.07 -12.12 1.82
N TYR A 80 11.67 -10.91 2.18
CA TYR A 80 11.88 -10.36 3.52
C TYR A 80 11.17 -11.20 4.59
N MET A 81 9.90 -11.52 4.36
CA MET A 81 9.11 -12.34 5.28
C MET A 81 9.67 -13.75 5.40
N MET A 82 10.08 -14.37 4.30
CA MET A 82 10.69 -15.70 4.32
C MET A 82 11.98 -15.70 5.13
N ILE A 83 12.82 -14.67 4.97
CA ILE A 83 14.05 -14.54 5.75
C ILE A 83 13.73 -14.47 7.24
N ARG A 84 12.72 -13.68 7.62
CA ARG A 84 12.29 -13.53 9.01
C ARG A 84 11.71 -14.84 9.56
N MET A 85 10.89 -15.55 8.78
CA MET A 85 10.28 -16.81 9.19
C MET A 85 11.29 -17.95 9.26
N ASN A 86 12.24 -18.01 8.34
CA ASN A 86 13.28 -19.03 8.29
C ASN A 86 14.36 -18.85 9.37
N ALA A 87 14.43 -17.70 10.01
CA ALA A 87 15.34 -17.47 11.12
C ALA A 87 14.90 -18.17 12.42
N GLY A 88 13.91 -19.08 12.36
CA GLY A 88 13.49 -19.91 13.48
C GLY A 88 12.58 -19.24 14.49
N LYS A 89 12.08 -18.05 14.17
CA LYS A 89 11.13 -17.32 15.03
C LYS A 89 9.80 -17.23 14.32
N ALA A 90 8.78 -17.87 14.90
CA ALA A 90 7.41 -17.58 14.52
C ALA A 90 7.19 -16.08 14.76
N ALA A 91 6.78 -15.34 13.73
CA ALA A 91 6.54 -13.92 13.87
C ALA A 91 5.36 -13.71 14.84
N SER A 92 5.60 -12.95 15.91
CA SER A 92 4.54 -12.58 16.85
C SER A 92 3.64 -11.51 16.24
N ASP A 93 2.45 -11.33 16.81
CA ASP A 93 1.55 -10.26 16.40
C ASP A 93 2.25 -8.89 16.51
N GLU A 94 3.05 -8.70 17.56
CA GLU A 94 3.85 -7.48 17.74
C GLU A 94 4.83 -7.25 16.56
N GLU A 95 5.55 -8.30 16.15
CA GLU A 95 6.47 -8.19 15.02
C GLU A 95 5.74 -7.89 13.71
N MET A 96 4.58 -8.51 13.51
CA MET A 96 3.74 -8.24 12.34
C MET A 96 3.21 -6.81 12.34
N ALA A 97 2.78 -6.32 13.51
CA ALA A 97 2.36 -4.93 13.66
C ALA A 97 3.49 -3.96 13.34
N LYS A 98 4.72 -4.27 13.77
CA LYS A 98 5.91 -3.46 13.44
C LYS A 98 6.17 -3.42 11.94
N LEU A 99 6.03 -4.56 11.25
CA LEU A 99 6.21 -4.63 9.80
C LEU A 99 5.17 -3.78 9.08
N MET A 100 3.91 -3.89 9.48
CA MET A 100 2.82 -3.10 8.90
C MET A 100 3.01 -1.61 9.18
N PHE A 101 3.43 -1.26 10.39
CA PHE A 101 3.71 0.12 10.79
C PHE A 101 4.82 0.71 9.93
N LYS A 102 5.91 -0.02 9.73
CA LYS A 102 7.01 0.40 8.87
C LYS A 102 6.57 0.58 7.42
N GLY A 103 5.74 -0.35 6.93
CA GLY A 103 5.18 -0.27 5.58
C GLY A 103 4.33 0.98 5.39
N SER A 104 3.44 1.27 6.33
CA SER A 104 2.60 2.47 6.28
C SER A 104 3.42 3.75 6.40
N SER A 105 4.44 3.77 7.26
CA SER A 105 5.35 4.92 7.39
C SER A 105 6.09 5.21 6.09
N THR A 106 6.59 4.16 5.43
CA THR A 106 7.23 4.28 4.12
C THR A 106 6.22 4.76 3.08
N GLY A 107 5.01 4.22 3.10
CA GLY A 107 3.93 4.63 2.21
C GLY A 107 3.60 6.11 2.33
N ILE A 108 3.50 6.62 3.55
CA ILE A 108 3.26 8.05 3.82
C ILE A 108 4.35 8.91 3.17
N ALA A 109 5.61 8.56 3.40
CA ALA A 109 6.73 9.32 2.84
C ALA A 109 6.71 9.32 1.31
N GLU A 110 6.50 8.15 0.71
CA GLU A 110 6.53 8.00 -0.74
C GLU A 110 5.34 8.68 -1.43
N ILE A 111 4.11 8.53 -0.89
CA ILE A 111 2.94 9.18 -1.51
C ILE A 111 3.05 10.70 -1.39
N THR A 112 3.55 11.20 -0.27
CA THR A 112 3.79 12.64 -0.07
C THR A 112 4.79 13.16 -1.09
N LYS A 113 5.87 12.43 -1.29
CA LYS A 113 6.90 12.77 -2.28
C LYS A 113 6.30 12.83 -3.70
N HIS A 114 5.51 11.84 -4.07
CA HIS A 114 4.87 11.80 -5.39
C HIS A 114 3.90 12.97 -5.58
N LEU A 115 3.10 13.28 -4.57
CA LEU A 115 2.20 14.43 -4.61
C LEU A 115 2.96 15.74 -4.81
N ASN A 116 4.11 15.88 -4.17
CA ASN A 116 4.95 17.07 -4.31
C ASN A 116 5.62 17.17 -5.68
N HIS A 117 6.01 16.04 -6.26
CA HIS A 117 6.75 16.01 -7.51
C HIS A 117 5.86 15.92 -8.75
N LEU A 118 4.58 15.63 -8.59
CA LEU A 118 3.63 15.45 -9.70
C LEU A 118 2.45 16.42 -9.58
N PRO A 119 2.72 17.74 -9.54
CA PRO A 119 1.65 18.72 -9.32
C PRO A 119 0.66 18.84 -10.48
N ALA A 120 1.05 18.40 -11.69
CA ALA A 120 0.20 18.48 -12.88
C ALA A 120 -0.77 17.29 -13.01
N ALA A 121 -0.70 16.30 -12.13
CA ALA A 121 -1.65 15.19 -12.12
C ALA A 121 -3.08 15.73 -11.95
N GLN A 122 -4.06 15.04 -12.54
CA GLN A 122 -5.46 15.44 -12.46
C GLN A 122 -5.93 15.46 -11.01
N GLN A 123 -6.84 16.38 -10.71
CA GLN A 123 -7.34 16.53 -9.34
C GLN A 123 -7.96 15.24 -8.80
N GLU A 124 -8.70 14.52 -9.63
CA GLU A 124 -9.29 13.24 -9.25
C GLU A 124 -8.24 12.22 -8.81
N THR A 125 -7.12 12.15 -9.52
CA THR A 125 -6.00 11.28 -9.17
C THR A 125 -5.31 11.75 -7.88
N ARG A 126 -5.14 13.06 -7.73
CA ARG A 126 -4.57 13.64 -6.52
C ARG A 126 -5.47 13.38 -5.31
N ASP A 127 -6.78 13.41 -5.50
CA ASP A 127 -7.75 13.08 -4.44
C ASP A 127 -7.63 11.61 -4.02
N LEU A 128 -7.44 10.71 -4.99
CA LEU A 128 -7.23 9.29 -4.69
C LEU A 128 -5.92 9.08 -3.92
N ALA A 129 -4.86 9.78 -4.31
CA ALA A 129 -3.58 9.77 -3.59
C ALA A 129 -3.76 10.30 -2.15
N GLY A 130 -4.57 11.35 -1.99
CA GLY A 130 -4.90 11.90 -0.68
C GLY A 130 -5.68 10.91 0.19
N ARG A 131 -6.57 10.14 -0.41
CA ARG A 131 -7.29 9.05 0.27
C ARG A 131 -6.32 7.99 0.76
N LEU A 132 -5.36 7.59 -0.08
CA LEU A 132 -4.32 6.63 0.31
C LEU A 132 -3.46 7.18 1.45
N LEU A 133 -3.05 8.43 1.35
CA LEU A 133 -2.26 9.09 2.40
C LEU A 133 -2.99 9.09 3.75
N ALA A 134 -4.25 9.52 3.75
CA ALA A 134 -5.06 9.56 4.96
C ALA A 134 -5.26 8.15 5.55
N PHE A 135 -5.43 7.16 4.69
CA PHE A 135 -5.55 5.76 5.09
C PHE A 135 -4.26 5.26 5.75
N GLU A 136 -3.11 5.52 5.15
CA GLU A 136 -1.81 5.12 5.72
C GLU A 136 -1.56 5.79 7.08
N GLN A 137 -1.91 7.07 7.22
CA GLN A 137 -1.82 7.80 8.48
C GLN A 137 -2.71 7.17 9.57
N ARG A 138 -3.92 6.79 9.20
CA ARG A 138 -4.85 6.11 10.10
C ARG A 138 -4.33 4.73 10.51
N ASN A 139 -3.71 4.00 9.58
CA ASN A 139 -3.11 2.70 9.84
C ASN A 139 -2.02 2.79 10.91
N ILE A 140 -1.19 3.82 10.86
CA ILE A 140 -0.17 4.09 11.87
C ILE A 140 -0.80 4.15 13.28
N GLU A 141 -1.86 4.93 13.42
CA GLU A 141 -2.53 5.10 14.71
C GLU A 141 -3.20 3.80 15.18
N GLU A 142 -3.84 3.07 14.27
CA GLU A 142 -4.54 1.83 14.60
C GLU A 142 -3.60 0.67 14.93
N LEU A 143 -2.37 0.70 14.43
CA LEU A 143 -1.36 -0.33 14.71
C LEU A 143 -0.66 -0.13 16.05
N LYS A 144 -0.62 1.08 16.57
CA LYS A 144 0.09 1.40 17.82
C LYS A 144 -0.27 0.50 19.00
N PRO A 145 -1.56 0.16 19.24
CA PRO A 145 -1.90 -0.71 20.38
C PRO A 145 -1.28 -2.10 20.31
N TYR A 146 -0.83 -2.53 19.15
CA TYR A 146 -0.27 -3.87 18.96
C TYR A 146 1.27 -3.89 18.98
N LEU A 147 1.88 -2.73 19.11
CA LEU A 147 3.34 -2.59 19.20
C LEU A 147 3.87 -2.90 20.60
#